data_7d195ea5ea0d8590dbc9fb672370d57e
#
_entry.id   7d195ea5ea0d8590dbc9fb672370d57e
#
_cell.length_a   1.000
_cell.length_b   1.000
_cell.length_c   1.000
_cell.angle_alpha   90.00
_cell.angle_beta   90.00
_cell.angle_gamma   90.00
#
_symmetry.space_group_name_H-M   'P 1'
#
loop_
_entity.id
_entity.type
_entity.pdbx_description
1 polymer ?
#
loop_
_entity_poly.entity_id
_entity_poly.type
_entity_poly.pdbx_seq_one_letter_code
_entity_poly.pdbx_strand_id
1 'polypeptide(L)'
;MDKLRAFALVLAGSLALFSTPTDAGVKPGDVISKSNASQVQDLLSPGNYILVQQGMQMNIIPTSKLDWPPPFRTATEKYSPQVVLNPDGTLKNYVAGQPFPLLDPNDPQIATKLMWNFSFRPLYTDDADLRFPEIASYVGTSKDLEPLSYFTVGHFAFYNNIGRIEVPPVPISPDFKASGIRYKFAFYPFLEPAGLRGYGLIRDRSMDPKIEDNSWVFNPQTRRVRRQSPEILADAIGGLPGFSGGGGGGYGGGAGVSAAGGSTNVNTIDPDSYFGFAAKVEDFTYKYLGEKQMLACVHAKFSPETACPSDGGHSICPEDWEMRHVYIVEADEKRGHSFSIPRRIFYIDSEGWLITASDQYGIDGKLWKTLVLYNTYRDRPIPDAQIAIYPYKRIFQLGLVDANVQDRSSTVVFMPGRHSPERECWYIDMGVVDPGFFNPNAMQNAGR
;
A
#
# COMPACT_ATOMS: atom_id res chain seq x y z
N MET A 1 -48.22 -49.98 12.26
CA MET A 1 -47.07 -50.55 12.99
C MET A 1 -45.79 -49.99 12.39
N ASP A 2 -45.38 -48.91 13.01
CA ASP A 2 -44.33 -48.01 12.55
C ASP A 2 -42.96 -48.48 12.92
N LYS A 3 -42.00 -48.35 12.01
CA LYS A 3 -40.60 -48.44 12.32
C LYS A 3 -39.93 -47.11 11.93
N LEU A 4 -39.83 -46.18 12.87
CA LEU A 4 -38.88 -45.09 12.85
C LEU A 4 -37.46 -45.62 12.83
N ARG A 5 -36.65 -45.30 11.82
CA ARG A 5 -35.21 -45.43 11.85
C ARG A 5 -34.60 -44.07 12.13
N ALA A 6 -34.02 -43.94 13.32
CA ALA A 6 -33.22 -42.81 13.69
C ALA A 6 -31.87 -42.89 12.93
N PHE A 7 -31.55 -41.91 12.14
CA PHE A 7 -30.22 -41.69 11.57
C PHE A 7 -29.37 -40.90 12.59
N ALA A 8 -28.41 -41.55 13.19
CA ALA A 8 -27.40 -40.88 13.99
C ALA A 8 -26.35 -40.30 13.06
N LEU A 9 -26.28 -38.97 12.96
CA LEU A 9 -25.20 -38.27 12.31
C LEU A 9 -23.97 -38.30 13.21
N VAL A 10 -22.95 -39.04 12.83
CA VAL A 10 -21.62 -38.99 13.45
C VAL A 10 -20.89 -37.80 12.85
N LEU A 11 -20.80 -36.71 13.60
CA LEU A 11 -19.88 -35.61 13.30
C LEU A 11 -18.45 -36.09 13.61
N ALA A 12 -17.73 -36.50 12.57
CA ALA A 12 -16.29 -36.67 12.64
C ALA A 12 -15.66 -35.25 12.62
N GLY A 13 -15.36 -34.72 13.78
CA GLY A 13 -14.56 -33.51 13.94
C GLY A 13 -13.14 -33.80 13.45
N SER A 14 -12.76 -33.27 12.30
CA SER A 14 -11.37 -33.23 11.88
C SER A 14 -10.64 -32.29 12.84
N LEU A 15 -9.92 -32.85 13.83
CA LEU A 15 -8.89 -32.13 14.54
C LEU A 15 -7.80 -31.79 13.51
N ALA A 16 -7.79 -30.55 13.05
CA ALA A 16 -6.62 -30.01 12.41
C ALA A 16 -5.50 -30.00 13.45
N LEU A 17 -4.55 -30.88 13.31
CA LEU A 17 -3.29 -30.86 14.03
C LEU A 17 -2.59 -29.55 13.60
N PHE A 18 -2.76 -28.50 14.39
CA PHE A 18 -1.86 -27.36 14.34
C PHE A 18 -0.49 -27.91 14.70
N SER A 19 0.35 -28.13 13.68
CA SER A 19 1.76 -28.33 13.89
C SER A 19 2.26 -27.18 14.75
N THR A 20 2.81 -27.49 15.92
CA THR A 20 3.55 -26.55 16.74
C THR A 20 4.55 -25.83 15.83
N PRO A 21 4.65 -24.50 15.89
CA PRO A 21 5.65 -23.79 15.09
C PRO A 21 7.02 -24.40 15.45
N THR A 22 7.69 -24.98 14.45
CA THR A 22 9.12 -25.22 14.52
C THR A 22 9.75 -23.90 14.97
N ASP A 23 10.60 -23.99 15.98
CA ASP A 23 11.34 -22.89 16.61
C ASP A 23 11.90 -21.98 15.51
N ALA A 24 11.08 -20.98 15.11
CA ALA A 24 11.52 -19.97 14.18
C ALA A 24 12.56 -19.19 14.97
N GLY A 25 13.83 -19.29 14.66
CA GLY A 25 15.02 -18.84 15.40
C GLY A 25 14.97 -17.44 16.05
N VAL A 26 13.78 -16.88 16.29
CA VAL A 26 13.48 -15.62 16.95
C VAL A 26 12.31 -15.76 17.92
N LYS A 27 12.36 -14.99 19.02
CA LYS A 27 11.31 -14.95 20.06
C LYS A 27 10.98 -13.51 20.44
N PRO A 28 9.80 -13.26 21.01
CA PRO A 28 9.48 -11.94 21.55
C PRO A 28 10.53 -11.45 22.53
N GLY A 29 10.95 -10.19 22.36
CA GLY A 29 12.03 -9.54 23.11
C GLY A 29 13.37 -9.55 22.38
N ASP A 30 13.53 -10.33 21.32
CA ASP A 30 14.75 -10.28 20.50
C ASP A 30 14.81 -8.95 19.72
N VAL A 31 16.02 -8.46 19.53
CA VAL A 31 16.32 -7.32 18.64
C VAL A 31 17.15 -7.84 17.49
N ILE A 32 16.59 -7.76 16.30
CA ILE A 32 17.28 -8.13 15.07
C ILE A 32 18.02 -6.91 14.54
N SER A 33 19.27 -7.15 14.15
CA SER A 33 20.18 -6.16 13.60
C SER A 33 21.15 -6.84 12.61
N LYS A 34 22.04 -6.08 12.03
CA LYS A 34 23.10 -6.60 11.16
C LYS A 34 23.90 -7.75 11.81
N SER A 35 24.13 -7.72 13.12
CA SER A 35 24.97 -8.69 13.83
C SER A 35 24.33 -10.10 13.91
N ASN A 36 23.03 -10.19 13.85
CA ASN A 36 22.27 -11.45 13.93
C ASN A 36 21.29 -11.66 12.78
N ALA A 37 21.46 -10.93 11.69
CA ALA A 37 20.57 -10.99 10.50
C ALA A 37 20.37 -12.42 9.96
N SER A 38 21.39 -13.28 10.04
CA SER A 38 21.31 -14.65 9.58
C SER A 38 20.20 -15.49 10.28
N GLN A 39 19.81 -15.11 11.49
CA GLN A 39 18.74 -15.78 12.23
C GLN A 39 17.36 -15.59 11.59
N VAL A 40 17.18 -14.54 10.78
CA VAL A 40 15.90 -14.16 10.17
C VAL A 40 15.90 -14.26 8.65
N GLN A 41 16.95 -14.81 8.04
CA GLN A 41 17.06 -14.90 6.59
C GLN A 41 15.84 -15.58 5.96
N ASP A 42 15.40 -16.69 6.56
CA ASP A 42 14.24 -17.44 6.09
C ASP A 42 12.89 -16.84 6.50
N LEU A 43 12.89 -15.81 7.35
CA LEU A 43 11.69 -15.15 7.85
C LEU A 43 11.43 -13.81 7.18
N LEU A 44 12.27 -13.40 6.24
CA LEU A 44 12.18 -12.14 5.51
C LEU A 44 12.12 -12.36 4.01
N SER A 45 11.63 -11.36 3.29
CA SER A 45 11.86 -11.30 1.85
C SER A 45 13.35 -11.09 1.56
N PRO A 46 13.84 -11.52 0.39
CA PRO A 46 15.21 -11.26 -0.04
C PRO A 46 15.62 -9.78 0.10
N GLY A 47 14.76 -8.87 -0.29
CA GLY A 47 15.01 -7.44 -0.19
C GLY A 47 15.07 -6.95 1.25
N ASN A 48 14.11 -7.32 2.09
CA ASN A 48 14.11 -6.92 3.50
C ASN A 48 15.31 -7.50 4.26
N TYR A 49 15.75 -8.71 3.91
CA TYR A 49 16.98 -9.29 4.46
C TYR A 49 18.21 -8.43 4.14
N ILE A 50 18.31 -7.92 2.90
CA ILE A 50 19.38 -6.99 2.52
C ILE A 50 19.31 -5.71 3.36
N LEU A 51 18.12 -5.15 3.62
CA LEU A 51 17.99 -3.96 4.46
C LEU A 51 18.48 -4.21 5.90
N VAL A 52 18.19 -5.37 6.49
CA VAL A 52 18.73 -5.74 7.81
C VAL A 52 20.26 -5.83 7.77
N GLN A 53 20.82 -6.44 6.72
CA GLN A 53 22.29 -6.47 6.54
C GLN A 53 22.88 -5.07 6.35
N GLN A 54 22.12 -4.13 5.82
CA GLN A 54 22.53 -2.73 5.66
C GLN A 54 22.34 -1.88 6.92
N GLY A 55 21.61 -2.39 7.94
CA GLY A 55 21.50 -1.73 9.23
C GLY A 55 20.08 -1.52 9.76
N MET A 56 19.04 -1.88 9.00
CA MET A 56 17.66 -1.85 9.52
C MET A 56 17.55 -2.72 10.78
N GLN A 57 16.80 -2.25 11.77
CA GLN A 57 16.60 -2.95 13.04
C GLN A 57 15.12 -3.29 13.25
N MET A 58 14.87 -4.41 13.94
CA MET A 58 13.53 -4.91 14.24
C MET A 58 13.45 -5.33 15.71
N ASN A 59 12.42 -4.87 16.44
CA ASN A 59 12.08 -5.41 17.75
C ASN A 59 11.05 -6.52 17.56
N ILE A 60 11.32 -7.72 18.04
CA ILE A 60 10.38 -8.82 17.90
C ILE A 60 9.37 -8.77 19.04
N ILE A 61 8.08 -8.71 18.70
CA ILE A 61 6.96 -8.71 19.64
C ILE A 61 6.13 -9.99 19.53
N PRO A 62 5.30 -10.33 20.52
CA PRO A 62 4.33 -11.41 20.40
C PRO A 62 3.35 -11.14 19.25
N THR A 63 3.06 -12.18 18.48
CA THR A 63 2.04 -12.12 17.44
C THR A 63 0.67 -11.83 18.04
N SER A 64 -0.06 -10.91 17.43
CA SER A 64 -1.45 -10.63 17.78
C SER A 64 -2.34 -10.59 16.56
N LYS A 65 -3.62 -10.92 16.77
CA LYS A 65 -4.60 -11.06 15.69
C LYS A 65 -5.02 -9.70 15.13
N LEU A 66 -5.20 -9.66 13.81
CA LEU A 66 -5.89 -8.59 13.11
C LEU A 66 -7.35 -9.01 12.83
N ASP A 67 -8.30 -8.30 13.43
CA ASP A 67 -9.72 -8.50 13.14
C ASP A 67 -10.22 -7.47 12.15
N TRP A 68 -11.19 -7.87 11.32
CA TRP A 68 -11.83 -6.94 10.41
C TRP A 68 -12.83 -6.03 11.13
N PRO A 69 -12.97 -4.77 10.71
CA PRO A 69 -14.05 -3.91 11.16
C PRO A 69 -15.41 -4.61 11.03
N PRO A 70 -16.30 -4.52 12.04
CA PRO A 70 -17.60 -5.20 11.99
C PRO A 70 -18.42 -4.90 10.74
N PRO A 71 -18.50 -3.64 10.25
CA PRO A 71 -19.19 -3.35 8.99
C PRO A 71 -18.59 -4.07 7.78
N PHE A 72 -17.26 -4.20 7.73
CA PHE A 72 -16.59 -4.92 6.65
C PHE A 72 -16.90 -6.42 6.67
N ARG A 73 -16.92 -7.02 7.86
CA ARG A 73 -17.30 -8.43 8.04
C ARG A 73 -18.74 -8.67 7.58
N THR A 74 -19.68 -7.83 8.03
CA THR A 74 -21.08 -7.92 7.63
C THR A 74 -21.25 -7.77 6.11
N ALA A 75 -20.56 -6.83 5.49
CA ALA A 75 -20.59 -6.66 4.04
C ALA A 75 -20.02 -7.88 3.31
N THR A 76 -18.92 -8.45 3.82
CA THR A 76 -18.31 -9.66 3.28
C THR A 76 -19.27 -10.84 3.31
N GLU A 77 -19.87 -11.13 4.46
CA GLU A 77 -20.85 -12.22 4.61
C GLU A 77 -22.05 -12.06 3.66
N LYS A 78 -22.50 -10.84 3.46
CA LYS A 78 -23.66 -10.53 2.61
C LYS A 78 -23.36 -10.61 1.13
N TYR A 79 -22.22 -10.11 0.68
CA TYR A 79 -21.98 -9.86 -0.74
C TYR A 79 -20.95 -10.79 -1.38
N SER A 80 -20.03 -11.38 -0.65
CA SER A 80 -19.00 -12.26 -1.23
C SER A 80 -19.59 -13.49 -1.95
N PRO A 81 -20.71 -14.11 -1.51
CA PRO A 81 -21.22 -15.30 -2.17
C PRO A 81 -21.65 -15.10 -3.65
N GLN A 82 -21.91 -13.87 -4.06
CA GLN A 82 -22.31 -13.55 -5.45
C GLN A 82 -21.12 -13.14 -6.33
N VAL A 83 -19.93 -12.91 -5.74
CA VAL A 83 -18.76 -12.42 -6.48
C VAL A 83 -18.18 -13.54 -7.34
N VAL A 84 -17.96 -13.24 -8.61
CA VAL A 84 -17.37 -14.17 -9.57
C VAL A 84 -16.11 -13.55 -10.15
N LEU A 85 -15.04 -14.32 -10.21
CA LEU A 85 -13.84 -13.99 -10.97
C LEU A 85 -13.99 -14.56 -12.38
N ASN A 86 -14.00 -13.67 -13.38
CA ASN A 86 -14.02 -14.08 -14.77
C ASN A 86 -12.68 -14.66 -15.22
N PRO A 87 -12.62 -15.47 -16.30
CA PRO A 87 -11.36 -16.01 -16.81
C PRO A 87 -10.33 -14.97 -17.24
N ASP A 88 -10.78 -13.75 -17.60
CA ASP A 88 -9.91 -12.61 -17.95
C ASP A 88 -9.35 -11.84 -16.74
N GLY A 89 -9.72 -12.26 -15.51
CA GLY A 89 -9.28 -11.64 -14.26
C GLY A 89 -10.18 -10.53 -13.75
N THR A 90 -11.26 -10.17 -14.46
CA THR A 90 -12.22 -9.15 -14.02
C THR A 90 -13.19 -9.68 -12.98
N LEU A 91 -13.68 -8.79 -12.10
CA LEU A 91 -14.73 -9.12 -11.14
C LEU A 91 -16.13 -8.89 -11.73
N LYS A 92 -17.04 -9.83 -11.42
CA LYS A 92 -18.47 -9.68 -11.66
C LYS A 92 -19.23 -9.72 -10.34
N ASN A 93 -20.30 -8.94 -10.24
CA ASN A 93 -21.22 -8.87 -9.10
C ASN A 93 -20.55 -8.41 -7.77
N TYR A 94 -19.41 -7.77 -7.79
CA TYR A 94 -18.84 -7.19 -6.60
C TYR A 94 -19.68 -6.00 -6.13
N VAL A 95 -19.89 -5.91 -4.82
CA VAL A 95 -20.65 -4.84 -4.17
C VAL A 95 -19.85 -4.20 -3.04
N ALA A 96 -19.49 -4.97 -2.02
CA ALA A 96 -18.71 -4.49 -0.88
C ALA A 96 -18.12 -5.67 -0.07
N GLY A 97 -17.18 -5.37 0.80
CA GLY A 97 -16.49 -6.36 1.64
C GLY A 97 -15.38 -7.10 0.90
N GLN A 98 -14.92 -8.21 1.47
CA GLN A 98 -13.88 -9.06 0.90
C GLN A 98 -14.44 -9.86 -0.28
N PRO A 99 -13.87 -9.78 -1.49
CA PRO A 99 -14.41 -10.50 -2.63
C PRO A 99 -14.36 -12.02 -2.47
N PHE A 100 -13.24 -12.56 -1.98
CA PHE A 100 -13.00 -14.01 -1.86
C PHE A 100 -12.49 -14.36 -0.45
N PRO A 101 -13.37 -14.40 0.57
CA PRO A 101 -12.96 -14.68 1.94
C PRO A 101 -12.52 -16.13 2.16
N LEU A 102 -12.95 -17.05 1.29
CA LEU A 102 -12.55 -18.45 1.30
C LEU A 102 -11.69 -18.74 0.08
N LEU A 103 -10.46 -19.15 0.32
CA LEU A 103 -9.49 -19.47 -0.70
C LEU A 103 -9.18 -20.97 -0.69
N ASP A 104 -9.10 -21.58 -1.87
CA ASP A 104 -8.60 -22.92 -2.08
C ASP A 104 -7.18 -22.85 -2.67
N PRO A 105 -6.14 -23.37 -2.00
CA PRO A 105 -4.78 -23.36 -2.53
C PRO A 105 -4.62 -24.08 -3.89
N ASN A 106 -5.57 -24.94 -4.25
CA ASN A 106 -5.57 -25.65 -5.53
C ASN A 106 -6.32 -24.90 -6.64
N ASP A 107 -6.96 -23.77 -6.32
CA ASP A 107 -7.64 -22.96 -7.33
C ASP A 107 -6.62 -22.32 -8.29
N PRO A 108 -6.72 -22.59 -9.61
CA PRO A 108 -5.79 -22.01 -10.58
C PRO A 108 -5.83 -20.47 -10.63
N GLN A 109 -6.90 -19.85 -10.12
CA GLN A 109 -7.06 -18.39 -10.05
C GLN A 109 -6.75 -17.81 -8.66
N ILE A 110 -6.22 -18.61 -7.73
CA ILE A 110 -5.97 -18.17 -6.34
C ILE A 110 -5.14 -16.88 -6.28
N ALA A 111 -4.09 -16.77 -7.07
CA ALA A 111 -3.22 -15.59 -7.08
C ALA A 111 -3.98 -14.31 -7.48
N THR A 112 -4.84 -14.38 -8.48
CA THR A 112 -5.69 -13.25 -8.89
C THR A 112 -6.73 -12.93 -7.81
N LYS A 113 -7.31 -13.94 -7.15
CA LYS A 113 -8.23 -13.74 -6.02
C LYS A 113 -7.54 -13.05 -4.83
N LEU A 114 -6.30 -13.41 -4.52
CA LEU A 114 -5.48 -12.75 -3.51
C LEU A 114 -5.27 -11.27 -3.83
N MET A 115 -4.98 -10.92 -5.08
CA MET A 115 -4.80 -9.53 -5.50
C MET A 115 -6.10 -8.73 -5.46
N TRP A 116 -7.24 -9.34 -5.76
CA TRP A 116 -8.55 -8.71 -5.57
C TRP A 116 -8.89 -8.54 -4.09
N ASN A 117 -8.54 -9.49 -3.24
CA ASN A 117 -8.68 -9.38 -1.79
C ASN A 117 -7.83 -8.21 -1.26
N PHE A 118 -6.58 -8.12 -1.69
CA PHE A 118 -5.74 -6.96 -1.38
C PHE A 118 -6.38 -5.64 -1.88
N SER A 119 -6.92 -5.64 -3.09
CA SER A 119 -7.52 -4.44 -3.69
C SER A 119 -8.74 -3.90 -2.95
N PHE A 120 -9.48 -4.78 -2.26
CA PHE A 120 -10.65 -4.43 -1.45
C PHE A 120 -10.47 -4.78 0.04
N ARG A 121 -9.22 -4.65 0.52
CA ARG A 121 -8.85 -4.89 1.91
C ARG A 121 -9.53 -3.93 2.89
N PRO A 122 -9.66 -4.29 4.19
CA PRO A 122 -10.33 -3.46 5.19
C PRO A 122 -9.42 -2.32 5.72
N LEU A 123 -8.79 -1.56 4.83
CA LEU A 123 -7.93 -0.43 5.19
C LEU A 123 -8.71 0.88 5.16
N TYR A 124 -9.26 1.24 4.02
CA TYR A 124 -10.23 2.31 3.83
C TYR A 124 -11.25 1.86 2.78
N THR A 125 -12.51 1.95 3.10
CA THR A 125 -13.59 1.41 2.25
C THR A 125 -14.43 2.48 1.60
N ASP A 126 -14.55 3.64 2.24
CA ASP A 126 -15.46 4.69 1.81
C ASP A 126 -14.72 5.94 1.36
N ASP A 127 -13.96 6.53 2.25
CA ASP A 127 -13.13 7.68 1.98
C ASP A 127 -11.89 7.68 2.88
N ALA A 128 -10.84 8.37 2.45
CA ALA A 128 -9.69 8.62 3.29
C ALA A 128 -9.07 9.97 2.95
N ASP A 129 -8.60 10.67 3.98
CA ASP A 129 -7.75 11.85 3.84
C ASP A 129 -6.55 11.68 4.78
N LEU A 130 -5.43 11.30 4.21
CA LEU A 130 -4.15 11.17 4.90
C LEU A 130 -3.40 12.49 4.71
N ARG A 131 -3.34 13.30 5.75
CA ARG A 131 -2.81 14.66 5.65
C ARG A 131 -1.34 14.72 5.97
N PHE A 132 -0.67 15.62 5.31
CA PHE A 132 0.73 16.00 5.53
C PHE A 132 1.73 14.83 5.46
N PRO A 133 1.60 13.91 4.48
CA PRO A 133 2.68 12.95 4.24
C PRO A 133 3.96 13.69 3.90
N GLU A 134 5.07 13.22 4.46
CA GLU A 134 6.40 13.66 4.09
C GLU A 134 7.10 12.51 3.36
N ILE A 135 7.58 12.81 2.17
CA ILE A 135 8.32 11.89 1.34
C ILE A 135 9.77 12.36 1.30
N ALA A 136 10.65 11.58 1.93
CA ALA A 136 12.05 11.91 2.09
C ALA A 136 12.95 10.94 1.34
N SER A 137 13.91 11.45 0.59
CA SER A 137 14.85 10.64 -0.19
C SER A 137 16.24 10.66 0.44
N TYR A 138 16.82 9.47 0.57
CA TYR A 138 18.14 9.24 1.14
C TYR A 138 19.07 8.58 0.12
N VAL A 139 20.35 8.94 0.14
CA VAL A 139 21.38 8.36 -0.74
C VAL A 139 22.66 8.14 0.06
N GLY A 140 23.22 6.95 -0.02
CA GLY A 140 24.43 6.59 0.70
C GLY A 140 24.23 6.56 2.21
N THR A 141 25.21 7.03 2.99
CA THR A 141 25.12 7.05 4.45
C THR A 141 25.04 8.50 4.93
N SER A 142 23.87 8.91 5.39
CA SER A 142 23.70 10.19 6.07
C SER A 142 24.07 10.06 7.53
N LYS A 143 25.08 10.82 7.97
CA LYS A 143 25.51 10.81 9.38
C LYS A 143 24.52 11.53 10.29
N ASP A 144 23.88 12.55 9.75
CA ASP A 144 22.97 13.43 10.50
C ASP A 144 21.49 13.06 10.29
N LEU A 145 21.21 11.94 9.57
CA LEU A 145 19.87 11.47 9.21
C LEU A 145 19.06 12.46 8.38
N GLU A 146 19.74 13.44 7.79
CA GLU A 146 19.08 14.41 6.92
C GLU A 146 18.88 13.81 5.53
N PRO A 147 17.68 13.95 4.96
CA PRO A 147 17.42 13.48 3.61
C PRO A 147 18.11 14.37 2.57
N LEU A 148 18.45 13.78 1.43
CA LEU A 148 18.93 14.54 0.28
C LEU A 148 17.87 15.55 -0.20
N SER A 149 16.61 15.15 -0.16
CA SER A 149 15.47 16.00 -0.47
C SER A 149 14.22 15.47 0.22
N TYR A 150 13.26 16.35 0.48
CA TYR A 150 11.93 15.96 0.93
C TYR A 150 10.87 16.85 0.30
N PHE A 151 9.64 16.36 0.31
CA PHE A 151 8.48 17.17 0.02
C PHE A 151 7.32 16.76 0.91
N THR A 152 6.41 17.70 1.16
CA THR A 152 5.19 17.48 1.90
C THR A 152 3.99 17.87 1.04
N VAL A 153 2.87 17.18 1.27
CA VAL A 153 1.61 17.42 0.56
C VAL A 153 0.50 17.63 1.58
N GLY A 154 -0.46 18.49 1.28
CA GLY A 154 -1.56 18.76 2.18
C GLY A 154 -2.49 17.56 2.34
N HIS A 155 -2.86 16.93 1.24
CA HIS A 155 -3.82 15.83 1.22
C HIS A 155 -3.36 14.69 0.32
N PHE A 156 -3.45 13.49 0.83
CA PHE A 156 -3.38 12.23 0.11
C PHE A 156 -4.71 11.53 0.33
N ALA A 157 -5.65 11.80 -0.58
CA ALA A 157 -7.05 11.48 -0.35
C ALA A 157 -7.63 10.49 -1.36
N PHE A 158 -8.60 9.71 -0.90
CA PHE A 158 -9.35 8.73 -1.68
C PHE A 158 -10.85 8.87 -1.44
N TYR A 159 -11.63 8.60 -2.46
CA TYR A 159 -13.06 8.43 -2.38
C TYR A 159 -13.47 7.21 -3.21
N ASN A 160 -13.89 6.15 -2.53
CA ASN A 160 -14.36 4.93 -3.18
C ASN A 160 -15.82 5.09 -3.58
N ASN A 161 -16.14 4.73 -4.82
CA ASN A 161 -17.51 4.76 -5.34
C ASN A 161 -18.22 3.41 -5.23
N ILE A 162 -17.48 2.33 -4.98
CA ILE A 162 -17.98 0.97 -4.77
C ILE A 162 -17.18 0.31 -3.63
N GLY A 163 -17.82 -0.60 -2.92
CA GLY A 163 -17.19 -1.25 -1.76
C GLY A 163 -17.44 -0.52 -0.45
N ARG A 164 -18.29 0.48 -0.44
CA ARG A 164 -18.57 1.36 0.71
C ARG A 164 -19.39 0.63 1.77
N ILE A 165 -19.09 0.88 3.06
CA ILE A 165 -19.72 0.13 4.15
C ILE A 165 -20.19 0.97 5.34
N GLU A 166 -19.66 2.18 5.54
CA GLU A 166 -19.90 2.99 6.74
C GLU A 166 -20.49 4.37 6.42
N VAL A 167 -19.88 5.10 5.50
CA VAL A 167 -20.27 6.48 5.16
C VAL A 167 -21.18 6.52 3.94
N PRO A 168 -22.41 7.04 4.05
CA PRO A 168 -23.30 7.15 2.91
C PRO A 168 -22.68 7.98 1.77
N PRO A 169 -22.99 7.61 0.52
CA PRO A 169 -23.88 6.54 0.06
C PRO A 169 -23.22 5.16 0.15
N VAL A 170 -23.93 4.17 0.68
CA VAL A 170 -23.47 2.78 0.79
C VAL A 170 -24.47 1.84 0.10
N PRO A 171 -24.08 0.70 -0.48
CA PRO A 171 -22.70 0.20 -0.67
C PRO A 171 -22.05 0.71 -1.97
N ILE A 172 -22.80 1.40 -2.81
CA ILE A 172 -22.39 1.90 -4.13
C ILE A 172 -22.90 3.34 -4.29
N SER A 173 -22.01 4.24 -4.67
CA SER A 173 -22.38 5.63 -4.93
C SER A 173 -23.19 5.79 -6.23
N PRO A 174 -24.01 6.84 -6.34
CA PRO A 174 -24.65 7.19 -7.62
C PRO A 174 -23.64 7.43 -8.74
N ASP A 175 -22.48 8.01 -8.43
CA ASP A 175 -21.40 8.29 -9.39
C ASP A 175 -20.85 7.01 -10.02
N PHE A 176 -20.74 5.92 -9.27
CA PHE A 176 -20.31 4.63 -9.84
C PHE A 176 -21.29 4.13 -10.89
N LYS A 177 -22.59 4.23 -10.61
CA LYS A 177 -23.65 3.80 -11.55
C LYS A 177 -23.65 4.62 -12.84
N ALA A 178 -23.25 5.90 -12.74
CA ALA A 178 -23.23 6.81 -13.89
C ALA A 178 -21.93 6.71 -14.72
N SER A 179 -20.79 6.44 -14.08
CA SER A 179 -19.48 6.58 -14.72
C SER A 179 -18.62 5.31 -14.75
N GLY A 180 -18.92 4.32 -13.90
CA GLY A 180 -18.07 3.14 -13.71
C GLY A 180 -16.73 3.44 -13.00
N ILE A 181 -16.55 4.65 -12.46
CA ILE A 181 -15.32 5.03 -11.74
C ILE A 181 -15.32 4.31 -10.39
N ARG A 182 -14.32 3.44 -10.18
CA ARG A 182 -14.12 2.67 -8.95
C ARG A 182 -13.80 3.57 -7.78
N TYR A 183 -12.78 4.43 -7.94
CA TYR A 183 -12.39 5.40 -6.93
C TYR A 183 -11.78 6.65 -7.56
N LYS A 184 -11.79 7.72 -6.78
CA LYS A 184 -11.12 8.98 -7.04
C LYS A 184 -9.92 9.10 -6.10
N PHE A 185 -8.84 9.68 -6.60
CA PHE A 185 -7.60 9.92 -5.88
C PHE A 185 -7.19 11.39 -5.98
N ALA A 186 -6.65 11.94 -4.90
CA ALA A 186 -6.12 13.29 -4.87
C ALA A 186 -4.83 13.36 -4.08
N PHE A 187 -3.87 14.11 -4.61
CA PHE A 187 -2.57 14.36 -4.02
C PHE A 187 -2.20 15.82 -4.25
N TYR A 188 -2.72 16.69 -3.39
CA TYR A 188 -2.56 18.13 -3.50
C TYR A 188 -2.97 18.89 -2.21
N PRO A 189 -2.62 20.20 -2.03
CA PRO A 189 -1.54 20.87 -2.72
C PRO A 189 -0.17 20.39 -2.19
N PHE A 190 0.87 20.49 -3.01
CA PHE A 190 2.23 20.39 -2.50
C PHE A 190 2.51 21.62 -1.63
N LEU A 191 3.12 21.41 -0.46
CA LEU A 191 3.41 22.45 0.52
C LEU A 191 4.88 22.82 0.53
N GLU A 192 5.74 21.82 0.52
CA GLU A 192 7.19 21.96 0.51
C GLU A 192 7.83 21.03 -0.53
N PRO A 193 8.99 21.39 -1.10
CA PRO A 193 9.69 22.66 -1.00
C PRO A 193 8.98 23.79 -1.80
N ALA A 194 9.40 25.03 -1.56
CA ALA A 194 8.78 26.20 -2.19
C ALA A 194 8.64 26.12 -3.72
N GLY A 195 9.60 25.48 -4.41
CA GLY A 195 9.55 25.28 -5.87
C GLY A 195 8.44 24.35 -6.35
N LEU A 196 7.88 23.50 -5.48
CA LEU A 196 6.78 22.60 -5.76
C LEU A 196 5.44 23.08 -5.16
N ARG A 197 5.46 24.15 -4.38
CA ARG A 197 4.26 24.64 -3.68
C ARG A 197 3.10 24.91 -4.66
N GLY A 198 1.94 24.35 -4.32
CA GLY A 198 0.71 24.51 -5.09
C GLY A 198 0.51 23.49 -6.21
N TYR A 199 1.53 22.70 -6.59
CA TYR A 199 1.31 21.58 -7.52
C TYR A 199 0.27 20.60 -6.98
N GLY A 200 -0.37 19.86 -7.88
CA GLY A 200 -1.33 18.83 -7.48
C GLY A 200 -1.62 17.83 -8.59
N LEU A 201 -2.11 16.68 -8.16
CA LEU A 201 -2.53 15.56 -9.00
C LEU A 201 -3.88 15.05 -8.52
N ILE A 202 -4.80 14.80 -9.45
CA ILE A 202 -6.02 14.01 -9.19
C ILE A 202 -6.16 12.93 -10.25
N ARG A 203 -6.83 11.81 -9.87
CA ARG A 203 -7.06 10.66 -10.76
C ARG A 203 -8.42 10.06 -10.51
N ASP A 204 -9.11 9.70 -11.60
CA ASP A 204 -10.28 8.83 -11.60
C ASP A 204 -9.88 7.47 -12.16
N ARG A 205 -10.06 6.40 -11.37
CA ARG A 205 -9.81 5.01 -11.80
C ARG A 205 -11.09 4.30 -12.16
N SER A 206 -11.16 3.76 -13.37
CA SER A 206 -12.28 2.95 -13.81
C SER A 206 -12.24 1.54 -13.21
N MET A 207 -13.44 0.95 -12.97
CA MET A 207 -13.57 -0.48 -12.67
C MET A 207 -13.41 -1.35 -13.92
N ASP A 208 -13.75 -0.82 -15.10
CA ASP A 208 -13.51 -1.50 -16.38
C ASP A 208 -12.03 -1.36 -16.77
N PRO A 209 -11.28 -2.47 -16.91
CA PRO A 209 -9.87 -2.41 -17.28
C PRO A 209 -9.61 -1.83 -18.68
N LYS A 210 -10.63 -1.87 -19.56
CA LYS A 210 -10.54 -1.31 -20.94
C LYS A 210 -10.63 0.21 -20.98
N ILE A 211 -11.10 0.83 -19.90
CA ILE A 211 -11.21 2.27 -19.77
C ILE A 211 -9.98 2.76 -19.03
N GLU A 212 -9.19 3.59 -19.70
CA GLU A 212 -8.01 4.21 -19.13
C GLU A 212 -8.35 5.16 -17.97
N ASP A 213 -7.43 5.28 -17.02
CA ASP A 213 -7.56 6.22 -15.92
C ASP A 213 -7.54 7.67 -16.45
N ASN A 214 -8.38 8.52 -15.89
CA ASN A 214 -8.31 9.94 -16.13
C ASN A 214 -7.48 10.61 -15.04
N SER A 215 -6.44 11.31 -15.43
CA SER A 215 -5.57 12.02 -14.49
C SER A 215 -5.34 13.46 -14.93
N TRP A 216 -5.26 14.36 -13.96
CA TRP A 216 -5.01 15.79 -14.18
C TRP A 216 -3.93 16.28 -13.23
N VAL A 217 -3.05 17.11 -13.75
CA VAL A 217 -2.00 17.77 -12.99
C VAL A 217 -2.22 19.28 -13.08
N PHE A 218 -2.16 19.95 -11.93
CA PHE A 218 -2.12 21.41 -11.83
C PHE A 218 -0.68 21.88 -11.67
N ASN A 219 -0.30 22.86 -12.49
CA ASN A 219 0.97 23.57 -12.39
C ASN A 219 0.70 25.02 -11.98
N PRO A 220 1.08 25.45 -10.77
CA PRO A 220 0.81 26.80 -10.26
C PRO A 220 1.59 27.88 -11.00
N GLN A 221 2.78 27.58 -11.55
CA GLN A 221 3.59 28.55 -12.30
C GLN A 221 2.89 28.99 -13.60
N THR A 222 2.30 28.04 -14.30
CA THR A 222 1.53 28.32 -15.53
C THR A 222 0.04 28.55 -15.26
N ARG A 223 -0.42 28.31 -14.04
CA ARG A 223 -1.84 28.35 -13.60
C ARG A 223 -2.76 27.49 -14.47
N ARG A 224 -2.24 26.36 -14.97
CA ARG A 224 -2.97 25.46 -15.88
C ARG A 224 -3.13 24.08 -15.30
N VAL A 225 -4.32 23.53 -15.48
CA VAL A 225 -4.57 22.09 -15.33
C VAL A 225 -4.36 21.42 -16.68
N ARG A 226 -3.62 20.33 -16.69
CA ARG A 226 -3.42 19.49 -17.88
C ARG A 226 -3.89 18.09 -17.60
N ARG A 227 -4.62 17.48 -18.54
CA ARG A 227 -4.87 16.06 -18.53
C ARG A 227 -3.58 15.34 -18.92
N GLN A 228 -3.21 14.33 -18.16
CA GLN A 228 -2.05 13.49 -18.43
C GLN A 228 -2.44 12.28 -19.27
N SER A 229 -1.53 11.84 -20.13
CA SER A 229 -1.67 10.54 -20.79
C SER A 229 -1.59 9.42 -19.73
N PRO A 230 -2.42 8.38 -19.85
CA PRO A 230 -2.39 7.23 -18.95
C PRO A 230 -1.02 6.56 -18.85
N GLU A 231 -0.29 6.50 -19.94
CA GLU A 231 1.04 5.92 -20.04
C GLU A 231 2.08 6.60 -19.14
N ILE A 232 1.93 7.93 -18.91
CA ILE A 232 2.84 8.69 -18.05
C ILE A 232 2.58 8.41 -16.56
N LEU A 233 1.40 7.91 -16.24
CA LEU A 233 0.91 7.77 -14.86
C LEU A 233 0.93 6.34 -14.33
N ALA A 234 1.18 5.37 -15.19
CA ALA A 234 1.44 4.01 -14.74
C ALA A 234 2.74 3.96 -13.91
N ASP A 235 3.70 4.81 -14.21
CA ASP A 235 5.05 4.75 -13.65
C ASP A 235 5.41 5.84 -12.64
N ALA A 236 4.62 6.89 -12.48
CA ALA A 236 5.04 7.90 -11.52
C ALA A 236 3.94 8.92 -11.19
N ILE A 237 3.99 9.46 -9.99
CA ILE A 237 3.81 10.88 -9.74
C ILE A 237 4.82 11.67 -10.65
N GLY A 238 5.45 11.03 -11.58
CA GLY A 238 6.56 11.47 -12.45
C GLY A 238 6.21 12.48 -13.54
N GLY A 239 4.95 12.90 -13.64
CA GLY A 239 4.59 14.08 -14.43
C GLY A 239 4.76 15.39 -13.65
N LEU A 240 5.16 15.34 -12.38
CA LEU A 240 5.42 16.51 -11.57
C LEU A 240 6.90 16.88 -11.63
N PRO A 241 7.24 18.18 -11.77
CA PRO A 241 8.62 18.64 -11.69
C PRO A 241 9.26 18.19 -10.37
N GLY A 242 10.41 17.52 -10.46
CA GLY A 242 11.10 16.98 -9.28
C GLY A 242 10.85 15.50 -8.99
N PHE A 243 9.90 14.88 -9.70
CA PHE A 243 9.57 13.45 -9.58
C PHE A 243 10.10 12.59 -10.73
N SER A 244 10.85 13.13 -11.66
CA SER A 244 11.47 12.35 -12.71
C SER A 244 12.56 11.46 -12.13
N GLY A 245 12.20 10.27 -11.71
CA GLY A 245 13.14 9.23 -11.35
C GLY A 245 13.99 8.86 -12.54
N GLY A 246 15.28 9.07 -12.39
CA GLY A 246 16.26 8.59 -13.31
C GLY A 246 16.35 7.08 -13.23
N GLY A 247 15.78 6.41 -14.22
CA GLY A 247 15.92 4.97 -14.41
C GLY A 247 15.51 4.58 -15.81
N GLY A 248 16.47 4.57 -16.74
CA GLY A 248 16.45 3.81 -17.98
C GLY A 248 15.37 4.15 -19.01
N GLY A 249 15.74 5.01 -19.97
CA GLY A 249 15.35 4.94 -21.38
C GLY A 249 13.88 4.66 -21.71
N GLY A 250 12.99 5.58 -21.44
CA GLY A 250 11.63 5.57 -21.95
C GLY A 250 11.23 6.96 -22.42
N TYR A 251 10.78 7.08 -23.64
CA TYR A 251 10.38 8.28 -24.35
C TYR A 251 9.40 9.17 -23.55
N GLY A 252 9.85 10.36 -23.15
CA GLY A 252 9.00 11.36 -22.53
C GLY A 252 9.78 12.55 -22.01
N GLY A 253 10.26 13.43 -22.93
CA GLY A 253 10.91 14.68 -22.58
C GLY A 253 10.00 15.66 -21.86
N GLY A 254 9.84 15.51 -20.56
CA GLY A 254 9.40 16.55 -19.67
C GLY A 254 10.62 17.18 -19.01
N ALA A 255 10.84 18.47 -19.24
CA ALA A 255 11.94 19.22 -18.64
C ALA A 255 11.92 19.02 -17.11
N GLY A 256 12.76 18.10 -16.61
CA GLY A 256 12.98 17.90 -15.20
C GLY A 256 13.54 19.19 -14.63
N VAL A 257 12.89 19.73 -13.61
CA VAL A 257 13.55 20.64 -12.72
C VAL A 257 14.56 19.80 -11.95
N SER A 258 15.79 19.73 -12.42
CA SER A 258 16.90 19.34 -11.61
C SER A 258 16.95 20.35 -10.46
N ALA A 259 16.53 19.93 -9.26
CA ALA A 259 16.92 20.63 -8.05
C ALA A 259 18.43 20.79 -8.14
N ALA A 260 18.86 22.04 -7.99
CA ALA A 260 20.23 22.49 -8.26
C ALA A 260 21.26 21.48 -7.80
N GLY A 261 22.00 20.93 -8.76
CA GLY A 261 23.24 20.22 -8.52
C GLY A 261 23.15 18.73 -8.26
N GLY A 262 22.96 17.95 -9.28
CA GLY A 262 23.52 16.62 -9.34
C GLY A 262 22.61 15.49 -8.88
N SER A 263 22.85 14.39 -9.46
CA SER A 263 22.39 13.02 -9.24
C SER A 263 20.91 12.74 -9.55
N THR A 264 20.72 12.20 -10.72
CA THR A 264 19.50 11.59 -11.25
C THR A 264 19.08 10.28 -10.58
N ASN A 265 19.71 9.91 -9.46
CA ASN A 265 19.56 8.61 -8.79
C ASN A 265 18.68 8.67 -7.54
N VAL A 266 17.80 9.64 -7.42
CA VAL A 266 16.84 9.64 -6.31
C VAL A 266 15.80 8.55 -6.57
N ASN A 267 15.69 7.63 -5.63
CA ASN A 267 14.66 6.61 -5.67
C ASN A 267 13.29 7.29 -5.55
N THR A 268 12.49 7.25 -6.60
CA THR A 268 11.15 7.86 -6.59
C THR A 268 10.13 6.81 -6.26
N ILE A 269 9.16 7.20 -5.43
CA ILE A 269 8.02 6.35 -5.15
C ILE A 269 7.15 6.30 -6.39
N ASP A 270 6.93 5.11 -6.87
CA ASP A 270 5.81 4.76 -7.71
C ASP A 270 4.51 5.09 -6.96
N PRO A 271 3.49 5.73 -7.54
CA PRO A 271 2.19 5.89 -6.89
C PRO A 271 1.60 4.57 -6.43
N ASP A 272 1.96 3.50 -7.09
CA ASP A 272 1.60 2.13 -6.77
C ASP A 272 2.24 1.63 -5.46
N SER A 273 3.24 2.34 -4.94
CA SER A 273 4.04 1.87 -3.82
C SER A 273 3.43 2.18 -2.46
N TYR A 274 2.64 3.26 -2.32
CA TYR A 274 2.24 3.71 -0.98
C TYR A 274 1.47 2.65 -0.18
N PHE A 275 0.61 1.88 -0.82
CA PHE A 275 -0.09 0.76 -0.19
C PHE A 275 0.45 -0.61 -0.64
N GLY A 276 1.62 -0.64 -1.27
CA GLY A 276 2.25 -1.84 -1.80
C GLY A 276 1.96 -2.09 -3.28
N PHE A 277 0.79 -1.74 -3.78
CA PHE A 277 0.39 -1.90 -5.18
C PHE A 277 -0.91 -1.14 -5.48
N ALA A 278 -0.95 -0.36 -6.55
CA ALA A 278 -2.13 0.37 -6.99
C ALA A 278 -2.45 0.24 -8.49
N ALA A 279 -1.67 -0.53 -9.27
CA ALA A 279 -1.99 -0.83 -10.66
C ALA A 279 -3.31 -1.63 -10.76
N LYS A 280 -3.91 -1.65 -11.94
CA LYS A 280 -5.08 -2.50 -12.16
C LYS A 280 -4.67 -3.96 -12.04
N VAL A 281 -5.48 -4.75 -11.35
CA VAL A 281 -5.23 -6.19 -11.17
C VAL A 281 -5.11 -6.89 -12.52
N GLU A 282 -5.88 -6.45 -13.50
CA GLU A 282 -5.94 -7.04 -14.82
C GLU A 282 -4.70 -6.77 -15.70
N ASP A 283 -3.87 -5.79 -15.33
CA ASP A 283 -2.66 -5.45 -16.10
C ASP A 283 -1.51 -6.45 -15.90
N PHE A 284 -1.66 -7.34 -14.92
CA PHE A 284 -0.66 -8.35 -14.57
C PHE A 284 -1.17 -9.78 -14.71
N THR A 285 -0.24 -10.69 -14.91
CA THR A 285 -0.43 -12.13 -14.69
C THR A 285 0.11 -12.48 -13.32
N TYR A 286 -0.60 -13.35 -12.60
CA TYR A 286 -0.25 -13.69 -11.23
C TYR A 286 0.03 -15.17 -11.08
N LYS A 287 1.04 -15.49 -10.24
CA LYS A 287 1.39 -16.84 -9.88
C LYS A 287 1.43 -16.96 -8.35
N TYR A 288 0.72 -17.92 -7.82
CA TYR A 288 0.79 -18.28 -6.41
C TYR A 288 2.07 -19.09 -6.13
N LEU A 289 2.92 -18.57 -5.25
CA LEU A 289 4.18 -19.21 -4.86
C LEU A 289 4.07 -19.98 -3.54
N GLY A 290 2.93 -19.93 -2.88
CA GLY A 290 2.68 -20.60 -1.61
C GLY A 290 2.42 -19.62 -0.47
N GLU A 291 2.53 -20.12 0.75
CA GLU A 291 2.32 -19.37 1.99
C GLU A 291 3.43 -19.69 2.99
N LYS A 292 3.74 -18.76 3.89
CA LYS A 292 4.86 -18.89 4.82
C LYS A 292 4.65 -18.05 6.07
N GLN A 293 5.25 -18.47 7.18
CA GLN A 293 5.44 -17.61 8.35
C GLN A 293 6.60 -16.64 8.09
N MET A 294 6.35 -15.34 8.19
CA MET A 294 7.35 -14.30 7.95
C MET A 294 7.21 -13.19 8.97
N LEU A 295 8.29 -12.43 9.18
CA LEU A 295 8.25 -11.23 9.99
C LEU A 295 7.62 -10.09 9.20
N ALA A 296 6.68 -9.40 9.82
CA ALA A 296 6.02 -8.22 9.26
C ALA A 296 5.69 -7.19 10.35
N CYS A 297 5.61 -5.92 9.94
CA CYS A 297 5.32 -4.79 10.82
C CYS A 297 3.84 -4.39 10.67
N VAL A 298 2.96 -5.01 11.49
CA VAL A 298 1.51 -4.76 11.47
C VAL A 298 0.96 -4.15 12.77
N HIS A 299 1.80 -4.11 13.80
CA HIS A 299 1.54 -3.41 15.07
C HIS A 299 2.68 -2.43 15.39
N ALA A 300 3.11 -1.67 14.38
CA ALA A 300 4.16 -0.67 14.52
C ALA A 300 3.87 0.31 15.66
N LYS A 301 4.94 0.74 16.34
CA LYS A 301 4.89 1.93 17.16
C LYS A 301 4.74 3.15 16.26
N PHE A 302 4.00 4.13 16.75
CA PHE A 302 4.00 5.40 16.06
C PHE A 302 5.32 6.12 16.31
N SER A 303 6.15 6.19 15.28
CA SER A 303 7.46 6.86 15.34
C SER A 303 7.74 7.58 14.02
N PRO A 304 6.91 8.61 13.66
CA PRO A 304 7.08 9.30 12.37
C PRO A 304 8.38 10.08 12.28
N GLU A 305 9.04 10.32 13.40
CA GLU A 305 10.24 11.15 13.50
C GLU A 305 11.53 10.33 13.41
N THR A 306 11.44 9.00 13.34
CA THR A 306 12.61 8.15 13.54
C THR A 306 13.03 7.50 12.23
N ALA A 307 13.80 8.25 11.42
CA ALA A 307 14.69 7.61 10.46
C ALA A 307 15.70 6.72 11.19
N CYS A 308 16.02 5.57 10.64
CA CYS A 308 16.87 4.60 11.31
C CYS A 308 18.33 5.06 11.40
N PRO A 309 18.89 5.28 12.60
CA PRO A 309 20.28 5.76 12.72
C PRO A 309 21.32 4.75 12.25
N SER A 310 21.03 3.46 12.43
CA SER A 310 22.01 2.40 12.14
C SER A 310 22.18 2.13 10.63
N ASP A 311 21.24 2.56 9.79
CA ASP A 311 21.37 2.45 8.34
C ASP A 311 21.57 3.80 7.63
N GLY A 312 21.63 4.89 8.37
CA GLY A 312 21.81 6.24 7.83
C GLY A 312 20.51 6.88 7.32
N GLY A 313 19.36 6.44 7.81
CA GLY A 313 18.04 7.00 7.50
C GLY A 313 17.27 6.24 6.42
N HIS A 314 17.79 5.12 5.95
CA HIS A 314 17.17 4.36 4.85
C HIS A 314 15.95 3.54 5.24
N SER A 315 15.63 3.43 6.53
CA SER A 315 14.43 2.77 7.03
C SER A 315 13.84 3.50 8.24
N ILE A 316 12.74 2.98 8.77
CA ILE A 316 12.13 3.42 10.03
C ILE A 316 12.51 2.40 11.10
N CYS A 317 13.22 2.83 12.14
CA CYS A 317 13.62 1.93 13.21
C CYS A 317 13.91 2.66 14.53
N PRO A 318 13.90 1.94 15.68
CA PRO A 318 13.42 0.57 15.80
C PRO A 318 11.90 0.51 15.72
N GLU A 319 11.38 -0.48 15.01
CA GLU A 319 9.94 -0.75 14.95
C GLU A 319 9.62 -2.18 15.41
N ASP A 320 8.35 -2.40 15.77
CA ASP A 320 7.86 -3.67 16.27
C ASP A 320 7.47 -4.60 15.12
N TRP A 321 8.04 -5.80 15.12
CA TRP A 321 7.81 -6.83 14.11
C TRP A 321 7.31 -8.10 14.77
N GLU A 322 6.43 -8.81 14.10
CA GLU A 322 5.87 -10.05 14.59
C GLU A 322 5.78 -11.12 13.50
N MET A 323 5.64 -12.37 13.92
CA MET A 323 5.42 -13.48 12.98
C MET A 323 4.02 -13.40 12.39
N ARG A 324 3.94 -13.38 11.05
CA ARG A 324 2.66 -13.34 10.33
C ARG A 324 2.61 -14.47 9.30
N HIS A 325 1.43 -15.01 9.11
CA HIS A 325 1.17 -15.91 8.00
C HIS A 325 0.92 -15.08 6.73
N VAL A 326 1.72 -15.29 5.70
CA VAL A 326 1.65 -14.51 4.47
C VAL A 326 1.47 -15.41 3.25
N TYR A 327 0.67 -14.94 2.30
CA TYR A 327 0.61 -15.47 0.94
C TYR A 327 1.69 -14.81 0.10
N ILE A 328 2.36 -15.61 -0.75
CA ILE A 328 3.40 -15.11 -1.64
C ILE A 328 2.88 -15.17 -3.07
N VAL A 329 2.83 -14.00 -3.72
CA VAL A 329 2.29 -13.84 -5.07
C VAL A 329 3.33 -13.17 -5.96
N GLU A 330 3.69 -13.82 -7.05
CA GLU A 330 4.46 -13.21 -8.13
C GLU A 330 3.50 -12.54 -9.10
N ALA A 331 3.83 -11.31 -9.51
CA ALA A 331 3.11 -10.53 -10.50
C ALA A 331 4.05 -10.16 -11.64
N ASP A 332 3.71 -10.56 -12.84
CA ASP A 332 4.40 -10.22 -14.07
C ASP A 332 3.50 -9.33 -14.93
N GLU A 333 4.06 -8.24 -15.44
CA GLU A 333 3.38 -7.33 -16.34
C GLU A 333 2.91 -8.05 -17.62
N LYS A 334 1.67 -7.81 -18.01
CA LYS A 334 1.18 -8.26 -19.32
C LYS A 334 1.83 -7.45 -20.44
N ARG A 335 2.11 -8.09 -21.57
CA ARG A 335 2.69 -7.43 -22.73
C ARG A 335 1.83 -6.24 -23.19
N GLY A 336 2.48 -5.13 -23.47
CA GLY A 336 1.84 -3.91 -23.97
C GLY A 336 1.72 -2.80 -22.93
N HIS A 337 2.06 -3.07 -21.68
CA HIS A 337 2.24 -2.06 -20.64
C HIS A 337 3.74 -1.75 -20.52
N SER A 338 4.08 -0.55 -20.11
CA SER A 338 5.48 -0.11 -19.96
C SER A 338 5.72 0.34 -18.53
N PHE A 339 5.58 -0.62 -17.57
CA PHE A 339 5.91 -0.33 -16.19
C PHE A 339 7.44 -0.38 -15.99
N SER A 340 7.96 0.51 -15.18
CA SER A 340 9.38 0.51 -14.80
C SER A 340 9.78 -0.74 -14.01
N ILE A 341 8.81 -1.38 -13.36
CA ILE A 341 8.98 -2.58 -12.54
C ILE A 341 8.09 -3.70 -13.12
N PRO A 342 8.60 -4.45 -14.11
CA PRO A 342 7.79 -5.45 -14.81
C PRO A 342 7.45 -6.69 -13.99
N ARG A 343 8.22 -6.99 -12.95
CA ARG A 343 8.02 -8.16 -12.08
C ARG A 343 8.13 -7.79 -10.62
N ARG A 344 7.15 -8.26 -9.83
CA ARG A 344 7.11 -8.07 -8.37
C ARG A 344 6.79 -9.38 -7.66
N ILE A 345 7.27 -9.53 -6.41
CA ILE A 345 6.82 -10.58 -5.50
C ILE A 345 6.20 -9.87 -4.29
N PHE A 346 4.94 -10.13 -4.06
CA PHE A 346 4.19 -9.59 -2.93
C PHE A 346 4.12 -10.59 -1.79
N TYR A 347 4.26 -10.07 -0.57
CA TYR A 347 4.10 -10.79 0.69
C TYR A 347 2.86 -10.22 1.38
N ILE A 348 1.74 -10.95 1.30
CA ILE A 348 0.41 -10.48 1.68
C ILE A 348 0.00 -11.12 3.00
N ASP A 349 -0.20 -10.32 4.05
CA ASP A 349 -0.73 -10.80 5.33
C ASP A 349 -2.11 -11.43 5.16
N SER A 350 -2.30 -12.62 5.72
CA SER A 350 -3.51 -13.41 5.51
C SER A 350 -4.72 -12.92 6.31
N GLU A 351 -4.52 -12.12 7.36
CA GLU A 351 -5.61 -11.58 8.17
C GLU A 351 -5.99 -10.15 7.75
N GLY A 352 -4.98 -9.28 7.56
CA GLY A 352 -5.19 -7.88 7.20
C GLY A 352 -5.31 -7.64 5.70
N TRP A 353 -4.95 -8.61 4.87
CA TRP A 353 -4.87 -8.47 3.41
C TRP A 353 -3.95 -7.34 2.97
N LEU A 354 -2.90 -7.10 3.76
CA LEU A 354 -1.92 -6.06 3.50
C LEU A 354 -0.72 -6.66 2.76
N ILE A 355 -0.22 -5.97 1.77
CA ILE A 355 1.15 -6.19 1.32
C ILE A 355 2.05 -5.66 2.43
N THR A 356 2.80 -6.53 3.10
CA THR A 356 3.71 -6.18 4.18
C THR A 356 5.11 -5.91 3.67
N ALA A 357 5.46 -6.55 2.55
CA ALA A 357 6.69 -6.34 1.82
C ALA A 357 6.46 -6.62 0.32
N SER A 358 7.32 -6.07 -0.52
CA SER A 358 7.35 -6.37 -1.95
C SER A 358 8.78 -6.32 -2.48
N ASP A 359 9.22 -7.40 -3.12
CA ASP A 359 10.46 -7.43 -3.86
C ASP A 359 10.20 -7.11 -5.33
N GLN A 360 10.93 -6.16 -5.89
CA GLN A 360 10.73 -5.60 -7.21
C GLN A 360 11.95 -5.86 -8.10
N TYR A 361 11.72 -6.41 -9.26
CA TYR A 361 12.76 -6.84 -10.18
C TYR A 361 12.81 -5.95 -11.40
N GLY A 362 14.03 -5.57 -11.80
CA GLY A 362 14.28 -4.81 -13.01
C GLY A 362 14.12 -5.66 -14.28
N ILE A 363 14.21 -5.00 -15.42
CA ILE A 363 14.15 -5.64 -16.74
C ILE A 363 15.27 -6.66 -16.98
N ASP A 364 16.37 -6.57 -16.24
CA ASP A 364 17.48 -7.52 -16.24
C ASP A 364 17.22 -8.76 -15.35
N GLY A 365 16.04 -8.83 -14.72
CA GLY A 365 15.64 -9.92 -13.84
C GLY A 365 16.30 -9.91 -12.45
N LYS A 366 17.10 -8.90 -12.13
CA LYS A 366 17.73 -8.79 -10.81
C LYS A 366 16.83 -8.04 -9.84
N LEU A 367 16.93 -8.39 -8.57
CA LEU A 367 16.31 -7.63 -7.50
C LEU A 367 16.84 -6.19 -7.52
N TRP A 368 15.94 -5.25 -7.70
CA TRP A 368 16.26 -3.83 -7.82
C TRP A 368 15.83 -3.04 -6.59
N LYS A 369 14.55 -3.18 -6.22
CA LYS A 369 13.97 -2.48 -5.09
C LYS A 369 13.27 -3.43 -4.15
N THR A 370 13.08 -2.98 -2.91
CA THR A 370 12.21 -3.62 -1.94
C THR A 370 11.35 -2.60 -1.22
N LEU A 371 10.11 -2.98 -0.95
CA LEU A 371 9.19 -2.21 -0.12
C LEU A 371 9.08 -2.83 1.27
N VAL A 372 9.05 -1.97 2.29
CA VAL A 372 8.64 -2.29 3.64
C VAL A 372 7.48 -1.39 4.02
N LEU A 373 6.37 -1.96 4.47
CA LEU A 373 5.21 -1.20 4.91
C LEU A 373 5.06 -1.30 6.43
N TYR A 374 4.88 -0.15 7.06
CA TYR A 374 4.73 -0.02 8.50
C TYR A 374 3.27 0.26 8.82
N ASN A 375 2.58 -0.72 9.39
CA ASN A 375 1.17 -0.63 9.73
C ASN A 375 0.98 -0.74 11.23
N THR A 376 -0.12 -0.17 11.75
CA THR A 376 -0.57 -0.37 13.11
C THR A 376 -2.05 -0.75 13.14
N TYR A 377 -2.47 -1.41 14.24
CA TYR A 377 -3.85 -1.89 14.41
C TYR A 377 -4.40 -1.41 15.74
N ARG A 378 -5.21 -0.36 15.71
CA ARG A 378 -5.72 0.34 16.89
C ARG A 378 -7.13 0.89 16.64
N ASP A 379 -7.75 1.43 17.68
CA ASP A 379 -8.99 2.22 17.57
C ASP A 379 -8.75 3.69 17.16
N ARG A 380 -7.49 4.10 17.04
CA ARG A 380 -7.05 5.45 16.66
C ARG A 380 -5.67 5.42 16.01
N PRO A 381 -5.32 6.38 15.14
CA PRO A 381 -4.04 6.36 14.43
C PRO A 381 -2.82 6.50 15.35
N ILE A 382 -2.90 7.37 16.33
CA ILE A 382 -1.88 7.61 17.36
C ILE A 382 -2.48 7.47 18.75
N PRO A 383 -1.69 7.11 19.78
CA PRO A 383 -2.23 6.84 21.13
C PRO A 383 -3.00 8.00 21.76
N ASP A 384 -2.61 9.23 21.45
CA ASP A 384 -3.18 10.47 21.96
C ASP A 384 -4.14 11.20 20.99
N ALA A 385 -4.62 10.52 19.95
CA ALA A 385 -5.58 11.08 19.00
C ALA A 385 -6.87 11.54 19.72
N GLN A 386 -7.37 12.71 19.30
CA GLN A 386 -8.58 13.32 19.84
C GLN A 386 -9.74 13.35 18.83
N ILE A 387 -9.44 13.25 17.54
CA ILE A 387 -10.42 13.41 16.44
C ILE A 387 -10.72 12.06 15.79
N ALA A 388 -9.71 11.37 15.32
CA ALA A 388 -9.84 10.12 14.59
C ALA A 388 -9.93 8.93 15.56
N ILE A 389 -11.03 8.84 16.32
CA ILE A 389 -11.31 7.76 17.28
C ILE A 389 -12.45 6.92 16.74
N TYR A 390 -12.23 5.62 16.64
CA TYR A 390 -13.16 4.67 16.03
C TYR A 390 -13.75 3.73 17.11
N PRO A 391 -14.98 3.24 16.93
CA PRO A 391 -15.61 2.32 17.87
C PRO A 391 -15.02 0.90 17.86
N TYR A 392 -14.09 0.63 16.94
CA TYR A 392 -13.38 -0.64 16.76
C TYR A 392 -11.96 -0.38 16.25
N LYS A 393 -11.09 -1.37 16.43
CA LYS A 393 -9.74 -1.29 15.87
C LYS A 393 -9.78 -1.40 14.35
N ARG A 394 -8.88 -0.69 13.71
CA ARG A 394 -8.64 -0.72 12.27
C ARG A 394 -7.15 -0.54 11.97
N ILE A 395 -6.80 -0.77 10.73
CA ILE A 395 -5.42 -0.65 10.26
C ILE A 395 -5.16 0.80 9.85
N PHE A 396 -3.99 1.31 10.26
CA PHE A 396 -3.44 2.57 9.78
C PHE A 396 -2.04 2.29 9.24
N GLN A 397 -1.73 2.79 8.06
CA GLN A 397 -0.36 2.73 7.53
C GLN A 397 0.40 3.97 7.99
N LEU A 398 1.43 3.77 8.81
CA LEU A 398 2.23 4.85 9.41
C LEU A 398 3.35 5.33 8.51
N GLY A 399 3.75 4.52 7.55
CA GLY A 399 4.81 4.85 6.63
C GLY A 399 5.19 3.69 5.73
N LEU A 400 6.15 3.96 4.87
CA LEU A 400 6.78 2.94 4.04
C LEU A 400 8.24 3.30 3.77
N VAL A 401 8.99 2.30 3.37
CA VAL A 401 10.31 2.42 2.76
C VAL A 401 10.28 1.79 1.39
N ASP A 402 10.68 2.52 0.36
CA ASP A 402 11.01 2.00 -0.97
C ASP A 402 12.53 2.13 -1.15
N ALA A 403 13.25 1.03 -1.03
CA ALA A 403 14.70 1.00 -1.05
C ALA A 403 15.23 0.35 -2.32
N ASN A 404 16.13 1.05 -3.03
CA ASN A 404 16.95 0.46 -4.07
C ASN A 404 18.13 -0.27 -3.41
N VAL A 405 18.10 -1.60 -3.48
CA VAL A 405 19.11 -2.44 -2.82
C VAL A 405 20.44 -2.50 -3.57
N GLN A 406 20.48 -1.99 -4.80
CA GLN A 406 21.69 -2.03 -5.65
C GLN A 406 22.60 -0.80 -5.44
N ASP A 407 22.02 0.39 -5.25
CA ASP A 407 22.77 1.64 -5.12
C ASP A 407 22.66 2.30 -3.74
N ARG A 408 21.93 1.67 -2.81
CA ARG A 408 21.71 2.18 -1.47
C ARG A 408 21.07 3.57 -1.46
N SER A 409 20.05 3.75 -2.30
CA SER A 409 19.13 4.87 -2.22
C SER A 409 17.77 4.41 -1.71
N SER A 410 17.03 5.28 -1.06
CA SER A 410 15.69 4.96 -0.57
C SER A 410 14.79 6.18 -0.55
N THR A 411 13.50 5.92 -0.61
CA THR A 411 12.46 6.88 -0.28
C THR A 411 11.72 6.38 0.95
N VAL A 412 11.66 7.23 1.97
CA VAL A 412 10.94 6.96 3.21
C VAL A 412 9.74 7.89 3.28
N VAL A 413 8.57 7.34 3.48
CA VAL A 413 7.35 8.11 3.71
C VAL A 413 7.01 8.07 5.19
N PHE A 414 6.89 9.24 5.79
CA PHE A 414 6.45 9.44 7.16
C PHE A 414 5.01 9.95 7.16
N MET A 415 4.19 9.38 8.04
CA MET A 415 2.79 9.77 8.21
C MET A 415 2.48 9.92 9.71
N PRO A 416 2.20 11.12 10.23
CA PRO A 416 2.42 12.40 9.56
C PRO A 416 3.90 12.66 9.28
N GLY A 417 4.17 13.59 8.39
CA GLY A 417 5.52 14.06 8.14
C GLY A 417 6.16 14.68 9.38
N ARG A 418 7.49 14.66 9.44
CA ARG A 418 8.27 15.25 10.54
C ARG A 418 8.03 16.74 10.71
N HIS A 419 7.71 17.42 9.61
CA HIS A 419 7.39 18.85 9.56
C HIS A 419 5.88 19.14 9.52
N SER A 420 5.05 18.15 9.82
CA SER A 420 3.60 18.30 9.82
C SER A 420 3.12 19.30 10.88
N PRO A 421 2.21 20.20 10.52
CA PRO A 421 1.57 21.09 11.50
C PRO A 421 0.56 20.36 12.41
N GLU A 422 0.13 19.15 12.02
CA GLU A 422 -0.85 18.34 12.72
C GLU A 422 -0.28 16.95 12.99
N ARG A 423 -0.59 16.39 14.17
CA ARG A 423 -0.21 15.01 14.51
C ARG A 423 -1.27 13.99 14.10
N GLU A 424 -2.53 14.38 14.10
CA GLU A 424 -3.62 13.56 13.62
C GLU A 424 -3.82 13.79 12.13
N CYS A 425 -3.51 12.80 11.31
CA CYS A 425 -3.51 12.94 9.87
C CYS A 425 -4.22 11.78 9.14
N TRP A 426 -4.82 10.84 9.86
CA TRP A 426 -5.56 9.73 9.27
C TRP A 426 -7.06 9.89 9.50
N TYR A 427 -7.75 10.41 8.52
CA TYR A 427 -9.20 10.48 8.52
C TYR A 427 -9.72 9.42 7.55
N ILE A 428 -10.05 8.24 8.06
CA ILE A 428 -10.45 7.07 7.28
C ILE A 428 -11.92 6.76 7.54
N ASP A 429 -12.73 6.67 6.48
CA ASP A 429 -14.15 6.36 6.54
C ASP A 429 -14.93 7.26 7.53
N MET A 430 -14.64 8.56 7.47
CA MET A 430 -15.25 9.59 8.33
C MET A 430 -16.08 10.61 7.53
N GLY A 431 -16.12 10.49 6.21
CA GLY A 431 -16.86 11.44 5.36
C GLY A 431 -16.22 12.83 5.28
N VAL A 432 -14.89 12.91 5.46
CA VAL A 432 -14.18 14.21 5.46
C VAL A 432 -13.90 14.74 4.06
N VAL A 433 -13.99 13.90 3.06
CA VAL A 433 -13.87 14.28 1.65
C VAL A 433 -15.08 13.80 0.86
N ASP A 434 -15.54 14.61 -0.06
CA ASP A 434 -16.64 14.32 -0.98
C ASP A 434 -16.15 14.30 -2.44
N PRO A 435 -16.96 13.86 -3.41
CA PRO A 435 -16.56 13.83 -4.82
C PRO A 435 -16.12 15.19 -5.38
N GLY A 436 -16.59 16.30 -4.81
CA GLY A 436 -16.23 17.66 -5.21
C GLY A 436 -14.78 18.01 -4.90
N PHE A 437 -14.16 17.34 -3.92
CA PHE A 437 -12.75 17.46 -3.62
C PHE A 437 -11.85 16.99 -4.78
N PHE A 438 -12.31 16.00 -5.55
CA PHE A 438 -11.53 15.32 -6.59
C PHE A 438 -11.79 15.90 -7.98
N ASN A 439 -11.81 17.20 -8.14
CA ASN A 439 -11.99 17.84 -9.44
C ASN A 439 -10.90 18.89 -9.74
N PRO A 440 -10.66 19.19 -11.03
CA PRO A 440 -9.62 20.13 -11.45
C PRO A 440 -9.74 21.52 -10.85
N ASN A 441 -10.96 22.02 -10.63
CA ASN A 441 -11.17 23.36 -10.06
C ASN A 441 -10.83 23.42 -8.57
N ALA A 442 -11.21 22.37 -7.80
CA ALA A 442 -10.84 22.28 -6.38
C ALA A 442 -9.32 22.24 -6.22
N MET A 443 -8.64 21.40 -6.99
CA MET A 443 -7.19 21.30 -7.01
C MET A 443 -6.53 22.64 -7.41
N GLN A 444 -7.03 23.32 -8.44
CA GLN A 444 -6.53 24.62 -8.85
C GLN A 444 -6.70 25.69 -7.78
N ASN A 445 -7.82 25.69 -7.08
CA ASN A 445 -8.10 26.68 -6.03
C ASN A 445 -7.21 26.46 -4.79
N ALA A 446 -6.96 25.22 -4.43
CA ALA A 446 -6.06 24.87 -3.32
C ALA A 446 -4.58 25.16 -3.62
N GLY A 447 -4.19 25.18 -4.88
CA GLY A 447 -2.81 25.47 -5.31
C GLY A 447 -2.51 26.96 -5.57
N ARG A 448 -3.47 27.86 -5.34
CA ARG A 448 -3.31 29.32 -5.42
C ARG A 448 -2.89 29.90 -4.09
#